data_bdaee1bb245b034d6ab8335bb5abc240
#
_entry.id   bdaee1bb245b034d6ab8335bb5abc240
#
_cell.length_a   1.000
_cell.length_b   1.000
_cell.length_c   1.000
_cell.angle_alpha   90.00
_cell.angle_beta   90.00
_cell.angle_gamma   90.00
#
_symmetry.space_group_name_H-M   'P 1'
#
loop_
_entity.id
_entity.type
_entity.pdbx_description
1 polymer ?
#
loop_
_entity_poly.entity_id
_entity_poly.type
_entity_poly.pdbx_seq_one_letter_code
_entity_poly.pdbx_strand_id
1 'polypeptide(L)'
;EVFGSEPEMCEGVMNAVTALKAVADEAGIDAAPTPHSCYTMSPQLLSASAAAGLESGYLSYHSQESQEEEDLLISGSGAMYENRKRSGMSTPPVTGESSLKYFLDRLADVKPAPYDENILLVHNVCLQQSDIDAVKQTMNNAYFAICPLSNIFIHNALPPIDLMRKNGLAIALG
;
A
#
# COMPACT_ATOMS: atom_id res chain seq x y z
N GLU A 1 8.91 -7.43 -0.27
CA GLU A 1 7.46 -7.15 -0.28
C GLU A 1 6.66 -8.39 0.11
N VAL A 2 5.55 -8.17 0.80
CA VAL A 2 4.68 -9.22 1.33
C VAL A 2 3.36 -9.21 0.56
N PHE A 3 2.90 -10.39 0.12
CA PHE A 3 1.63 -10.54 -0.59
C PHE A 3 0.98 -11.90 -0.30
N GLY A 4 -0.34 -11.97 -0.41
CA GLY A 4 -1.17 -13.14 -0.18
C GLY A 4 -2.62 -12.73 0.07
N SER A 5 -3.51 -13.05 -0.87
CA SER A 5 -4.91 -12.58 -0.83
C SER A 5 -5.81 -13.41 0.11
N GLU A 6 -5.39 -14.64 0.41
CA GLU A 6 -6.22 -15.54 1.21
C GLU A 6 -5.87 -15.39 2.70
N PRO A 7 -6.86 -15.16 3.58
CA PRO A 7 -6.64 -14.95 5.02
C PRO A 7 -5.85 -16.08 5.69
N GLU A 8 -6.06 -17.32 5.25
CA GLU A 8 -5.41 -18.51 5.79
C GLU A 8 -3.90 -18.55 5.52
N MET A 9 -3.42 -17.76 4.55
CA MET A 9 -1.99 -17.66 4.23
C MET A 9 -1.23 -16.75 5.19
N CYS A 10 -1.90 -15.91 5.97
CA CYS A 10 -1.29 -14.85 6.76
C CYS A 10 -0.17 -15.36 7.67
N GLU A 11 -0.45 -16.36 8.49
CA GLU A 11 0.53 -16.92 9.44
C GLU A 11 1.75 -17.50 8.72
N GLY A 12 1.52 -18.33 7.68
CA GLY A 12 2.60 -18.97 6.93
C GLY A 12 3.49 -17.94 6.20
N VAL A 13 2.89 -16.93 5.59
CA VAL A 13 3.61 -15.86 4.91
C VAL A 13 4.44 -15.04 5.90
N MET A 14 3.86 -14.62 7.02
CA MET A 14 4.58 -13.82 8.03
C MET A 14 5.72 -14.61 8.68
N ASN A 15 5.55 -15.90 8.92
CA ASN A 15 6.63 -16.78 9.42
C ASN A 15 7.80 -16.84 8.43
N ALA A 16 7.52 -17.00 7.13
CA ALA A 16 8.55 -17.00 6.09
C ALA A 16 9.27 -15.64 5.98
N VAL A 17 8.52 -14.54 6.03
CA VAL A 17 9.07 -13.17 5.99
C VAL A 17 9.94 -12.89 7.20
N THR A 18 9.53 -13.29 8.39
CA THR A 18 10.33 -13.16 9.63
C THR A 18 11.64 -13.95 9.54
N ALA A 19 11.60 -15.18 9.01
CA ALA A 19 12.79 -15.97 8.79
C ALA A 19 13.75 -15.34 7.78
N LEU A 20 13.23 -14.76 6.69
CA LEU A 20 14.03 -14.04 5.70
C LEU A 20 14.66 -12.77 6.28
N LYS A 21 13.91 -12.03 7.11
CA LYS A 21 14.48 -10.87 7.81
C LYS A 21 15.63 -11.26 8.73
N ALA A 22 15.49 -12.34 9.49
CA ALA A 22 16.57 -12.83 10.35
C ALA A 22 17.84 -13.16 9.55
N VAL A 23 17.71 -13.78 8.37
CA VAL A 23 18.86 -14.06 7.48
C VAL A 23 19.49 -12.76 6.94
N ALA A 24 18.67 -11.76 6.61
CA ALA A 24 19.15 -10.46 6.18
C ALA A 24 19.93 -9.76 7.30
N ASP A 25 19.40 -9.75 8.52
CA ASP A 25 20.03 -9.17 9.70
C ASP A 25 21.39 -9.83 10.00
N GLU A 26 21.46 -11.17 9.94
CA GLU A 26 22.74 -11.92 10.09
C GLU A 26 23.75 -11.57 9.01
N ALA A 27 23.30 -11.25 7.80
CA ALA A 27 24.15 -10.80 6.70
C ALA A 27 24.51 -9.30 6.75
N GLY A 28 24.01 -8.56 7.74
CA GLY A 28 24.20 -7.11 7.87
C GLY A 28 23.41 -6.31 6.80
N ILE A 29 22.34 -6.88 6.26
CA ILE A 29 21.47 -6.24 5.28
C ILE A 29 20.28 -5.63 6.02
N ASP A 30 20.11 -4.31 5.91
CA ASP A 30 18.93 -3.64 6.44
C ASP A 30 17.72 -3.96 5.57
N ALA A 31 16.75 -4.66 6.15
CA ALA A 31 15.54 -5.11 5.46
C ALA A 31 14.31 -5.00 6.38
N ALA A 32 13.21 -4.53 5.82
CA ALA A 32 11.93 -4.50 6.51
C ALA A 32 10.86 -5.26 5.72
N PRO A 33 9.99 -6.02 6.39
CA PRO A 33 8.75 -6.50 5.79
C PRO A 33 7.92 -5.30 5.33
N THR A 34 7.37 -5.34 4.13
CA THR A 34 6.56 -4.25 3.63
C THR A 34 5.33 -4.79 2.89
N PRO A 35 4.12 -4.26 3.15
CA PRO A 35 2.92 -4.67 2.43
C PRO A 35 3.01 -4.27 0.95
N HIS A 36 2.50 -5.13 0.07
CA HIS A 36 2.51 -4.84 -1.37
C HIS A 36 1.39 -3.87 -1.76
N SER A 37 0.13 -4.31 -1.76
CA SER A 37 -1.03 -3.49 -2.18
C SER A 37 -2.34 -4.03 -1.61
N CYS A 38 -3.41 -3.23 -1.66
CA CYS A 38 -4.73 -3.63 -1.17
C CYS A 38 -5.31 -4.86 -1.89
N TYR A 39 -5.03 -5.01 -3.18
CA TYR A 39 -5.63 -6.06 -4.01
C TYR A 39 -4.83 -7.36 -4.02
N THR A 40 -3.61 -7.37 -3.51
CA THR A 40 -2.78 -8.57 -3.44
C THR A 40 -2.70 -9.19 -2.04
N MET A 41 -3.36 -8.58 -1.06
CA MET A 41 -3.25 -8.96 0.33
C MET A 41 -4.61 -9.13 1.00
N SER A 42 -4.70 -10.10 1.90
CA SER A 42 -5.81 -10.12 2.86
C SER A 42 -5.67 -8.99 3.87
N PRO A 43 -6.79 -8.48 4.46
CA PRO A 43 -6.72 -7.44 5.49
C PRO A 43 -5.78 -7.81 6.64
N GLN A 44 -5.79 -9.08 7.06
CA GLN A 44 -4.96 -9.60 8.15
C GLN A 44 -3.47 -9.53 7.80
N LEU A 45 -3.10 -9.95 6.59
CA LEU A 45 -1.71 -9.93 6.15
C LEU A 45 -1.22 -8.49 5.95
N LEU A 46 -2.07 -7.61 5.44
CA LEU A 46 -1.76 -6.18 5.29
C LEU A 46 -1.42 -5.56 6.66
N SER A 47 -2.28 -5.74 7.66
CA SER A 47 -2.03 -5.22 9.01
C SER A 47 -0.79 -5.85 9.66
N ALA A 48 -0.58 -7.17 9.53
CA ALA A 48 0.57 -7.84 10.12
C ALA A 48 1.91 -7.39 9.49
N SER A 49 1.97 -7.27 8.17
CA SER A 49 3.17 -6.79 7.46
C SER A 49 3.43 -5.30 7.70
N ALA A 50 2.37 -4.49 7.78
CA ALA A 50 2.49 -3.08 8.13
C ALA A 50 3.04 -2.90 9.56
N ALA A 51 2.58 -3.71 10.53
CA ALA A 51 3.11 -3.71 11.89
C ALA A 51 4.63 -3.96 11.91
N ALA A 52 5.08 -4.99 11.19
CA ALA A 52 6.50 -5.34 11.11
C ALA A 52 7.35 -4.27 10.40
N GLY A 53 6.77 -3.59 9.37
CA GLY A 53 7.41 -2.47 8.71
C GLY A 53 7.54 -1.25 9.63
N LEU A 54 6.48 -0.88 10.33
CA LEU A 54 6.52 0.21 11.31
C LEU A 54 7.52 -0.07 12.43
N GLU A 55 7.59 -1.30 12.95
CA GLU A 55 8.59 -1.70 13.94
C GLU A 55 10.02 -1.56 13.41
N SER A 56 10.24 -1.79 12.12
CA SER A 56 11.53 -1.61 11.45
C SER A 56 11.86 -0.15 11.14
N GLY A 57 10.93 0.79 11.33
CA GLY A 57 11.11 2.22 11.13
C GLY A 57 10.81 2.71 9.71
N TYR A 58 10.49 1.83 8.78
CA TYR A 58 10.11 2.20 7.41
C TYR A 58 9.29 1.11 6.73
N LEU A 59 8.42 1.52 5.82
CA LEU A 59 7.67 0.61 4.95
C LEU A 59 7.34 1.28 3.61
N SER A 60 7.00 0.47 2.60
CA SER A 60 6.42 0.95 1.34
C SER A 60 5.06 0.32 1.10
N TYR A 61 4.26 0.96 0.26
CA TYR A 61 2.95 0.48 -0.14
C TYR A 61 2.59 0.97 -1.54
N HIS A 62 2.20 0.06 -2.43
CA HIS A 62 1.68 0.42 -3.75
C HIS A 62 0.23 0.86 -3.59
N SER A 63 -0.04 2.10 -3.91
CA SER A 63 -1.30 2.78 -3.63
C SER A 63 -1.84 3.48 -4.88
N GLN A 64 -3.13 3.33 -5.12
CA GLN A 64 -3.84 4.10 -6.15
C GLN A 64 -3.17 4.02 -7.52
N GLU A 65 -2.65 2.83 -7.88
CA GLU A 65 -1.95 2.62 -9.13
C GLU A 65 -2.89 2.77 -10.33
N SER A 66 -4.17 2.38 -10.18
CA SER A 66 -5.14 2.41 -11.25
C SER A 66 -6.56 2.72 -10.78
N GLN A 67 -7.42 3.11 -11.73
CA GLN A 67 -8.85 3.28 -11.48
C GLN A 67 -9.52 1.96 -11.11
N GLU A 68 -9.05 0.82 -11.64
CA GLU A 68 -9.57 -0.50 -11.32
C GLU A 68 -9.31 -0.89 -9.85
N GLU A 69 -8.20 -0.42 -9.27
CA GLU A 69 -7.92 -0.57 -7.84
C GLU A 69 -8.90 0.25 -7.00
N GLU A 70 -9.15 1.50 -7.38
CA GLU A 70 -10.13 2.36 -6.70
C GLU A 70 -11.55 1.76 -6.81
N ASP A 71 -11.99 1.33 -7.99
CA ASP A 71 -13.29 0.72 -8.22
C ASP A 71 -13.50 -0.54 -7.36
N LEU A 72 -12.43 -1.31 -7.17
CA LEU A 72 -12.44 -2.51 -6.32
C LEU A 72 -12.79 -2.17 -4.87
N LEU A 73 -12.19 -1.13 -4.30
CA LEU A 73 -12.37 -0.73 -2.89
C LEU A 73 -13.62 0.13 -2.69
N ILE A 74 -13.91 1.05 -3.61
CA ILE A 74 -15.01 1.99 -3.47
C ILE A 74 -16.36 1.30 -3.69
N SER A 75 -16.45 0.45 -4.71
CA SER A 75 -17.77 -0.09 -5.14
C SER A 75 -17.81 -1.60 -5.34
N GLY A 76 -16.70 -2.31 -5.25
CA GLY A 76 -16.63 -3.74 -5.56
C GLY A 76 -16.98 -4.01 -7.02
N SER A 77 -16.44 -3.22 -7.93
CA SER A 77 -16.73 -3.30 -9.36
C SER A 77 -15.46 -3.18 -10.21
N GLY A 78 -15.64 -3.16 -11.52
CA GLY A 78 -14.54 -3.00 -12.47
C GLY A 78 -13.86 -4.31 -12.86
N ALA A 79 -12.94 -4.21 -13.82
CA ALA A 79 -12.29 -5.38 -14.42
C ALA A 79 -11.48 -6.19 -13.40
N MET A 80 -10.83 -5.53 -12.47
CA MET A 80 -10.05 -6.19 -11.42
C MET A 80 -10.96 -7.01 -10.50
N TYR A 81 -12.08 -6.46 -10.06
CA TYR A 81 -13.07 -7.17 -9.24
C TYR A 81 -13.62 -8.42 -9.96
N GLU A 82 -14.07 -8.27 -11.21
CA GLU A 82 -14.64 -9.35 -11.99
C GLU A 82 -13.61 -10.46 -12.29
N ASN A 83 -12.35 -10.09 -12.54
CA ASN A 83 -11.27 -11.06 -12.75
C ASN A 83 -10.98 -11.87 -11.49
N ARG A 84 -10.89 -11.23 -10.32
CA ARG A 84 -10.65 -11.92 -9.05
C ARG A 84 -11.80 -12.88 -8.74
N LYS A 85 -13.04 -12.42 -8.85
CA LYS A 85 -14.23 -13.24 -8.63
C LYS A 85 -14.29 -14.45 -9.55
N ARG A 86 -14.00 -14.27 -10.84
CA ARG A 86 -13.95 -15.35 -11.82
C ARG A 86 -12.84 -16.38 -11.52
N SER A 87 -11.73 -15.92 -10.96
CA SER A 87 -10.60 -16.78 -10.59
C SER A 87 -10.75 -17.40 -9.18
N GLY A 88 -11.85 -17.14 -8.48
CA GLY A 88 -12.07 -17.63 -7.12
C GLY A 88 -11.11 -17.06 -6.09
N MET A 89 -10.50 -15.90 -6.38
CA MET A 89 -9.60 -15.22 -5.44
C MET A 89 -10.39 -14.31 -4.49
N SER A 90 -9.96 -14.24 -3.24
CA SER A 90 -10.51 -13.29 -2.28
C SER A 90 -10.31 -11.85 -2.75
N THR A 91 -11.30 -11.00 -2.49
CA THR A 91 -11.25 -9.56 -2.75
C THR A 91 -11.11 -8.80 -1.43
N PRO A 92 -10.45 -7.63 -1.41
CA PRO A 92 -10.54 -6.75 -0.27
C PRO A 92 -12.00 -6.33 -0.01
N PRO A 93 -12.31 -5.88 1.22
CA PRO A 93 -13.66 -5.40 1.52
C PRO A 93 -14.00 -4.15 0.71
N VAL A 94 -15.26 -4.02 0.33
CA VAL A 94 -15.78 -2.77 -0.27
C VAL A 94 -15.98 -1.77 0.87
N THR A 95 -15.22 -0.68 0.85
CA THR A 95 -15.20 0.31 1.94
C THR A 95 -15.94 1.61 1.60
N GLY A 96 -16.12 1.89 0.31
CA GLY A 96 -16.63 3.18 -0.16
C GLY A 96 -15.54 4.27 -0.19
N GLU A 97 -14.29 3.91 0.12
CA GLU A 97 -13.16 4.84 0.22
C GLU A 97 -12.01 4.44 -0.71
N SER A 98 -11.09 5.38 -0.94
CA SER A 98 -9.90 5.14 -1.78
C SER A 98 -9.00 4.04 -1.20
N SER A 99 -8.18 3.43 -2.05
CA SER A 99 -7.23 2.40 -1.62
C SER A 99 -6.19 2.96 -0.63
N LEU A 100 -5.85 4.24 -0.74
CA LEU A 100 -4.96 4.90 0.22
C LEU A 100 -5.63 5.06 1.59
N LYS A 101 -6.89 5.46 1.66
CA LYS A 101 -7.62 5.54 2.94
C LYS A 101 -7.80 4.17 3.57
N TYR A 102 -8.11 3.17 2.78
CA TYR A 102 -8.14 1.79 3.26
C TYR A 102 -6.80 1.38 3.90
N PHE A 103 -5.67 1.74 3.30
CA PHE A 103 -4.35 1.49 3.90
C PHE A 103 -4.17 2.23 5.22
N LEU A 104 -4.56 3.50 5.30
CA LEU A 104 -4.50 4.27 6.55
C LEU A 104 -5.33 3.63 7.67
N ASP A 105 -6.51 3.09 7.35
CA ASP A 105 -7.34 2.36 8.31
C ASP A 105 -6.63 1.09 8.81
N ARG A 106 -5.97 0.35 7.90
CA ARG A 106 -5.19 -0.83 8.31
C ARG A 106 -4.00 -0.47 9.19
N LEU A 107 -3.36 0.67 8.96
CA LEU A 107 -2.32 1.19 9.87
C LEU A 107 -2.90 1.56 11.23
N ALA A 108 -4.08 2.18 11.27
CA ALA A 108 -4.75 2.57 12.51
C ALA A 108 -5.14 1.36 13.38
N ASP A 109 -5.42 0.21 12.77
CA ASP A 109 -5.64 -1.06 13.48
C ASP A 109 -4.35 -1.57 14.18
N VAL A 110 -3.18 -1.18 13.68
CA VAL A 110 -1.87 -1.59 14.23
C VAL A 110 -1.43 -0.68 15.36
N LYS A 111 -1.41 0.63 15.11
CA LYS A 111 -1.08 1.64 16.12
C LYS A 111 -1.75 2.96 15.77
N PRO A 112 -2.09 3.79 16.78
CA PRO A 112 -2.68 5.11 16.51
C PRO A 112 -1.69 6.04 15.80
N ALA A 113 -2.22 6.91 14.91
CA ALA A 113 -1.46 8.01 14.31
C ALA A 113 -1.09 9.06 15.40
N PRO A 114 -0.09 9.94 15.14
CA PRO A 114 0.69 10.03 13.90
C PRO A 114 1.79 8.98 13.79
N TYR A 115 2.21 8.69 12.55
CA TYR A 115 3.33 7.78 12.25
C TYR A 115 4.59 8.59 12.01
N ASP A 116 5.66 8.31 12.77
CA ASP A 116 6.99 8.93 12.65
C ASP A 116 7.94 8.13 11.75
N GLU A 117 7.53 6.92 11.38
CA GLU A 117 8.28 6.05 10.50
C GLU A 117 8.31 6.60 9.06
N ASN A 118 9.33 6.22 8.29
CA ASN A 118 9.42 6.59 6.88
C ASN A 118 8.47 5.72 6.05
N ILE A 119 7.43 6.32 5.47
CA ILE A 119 6.43 5.62 4.68
C ILE A 119 6.51 6.06 3.22
N LEU A 120 6.78 5.10 2.33
CA LEU A 120 6.87 5.32 0.89
C LEU A 120 5.57 4.86 0.22
N LEU A 121 4.80 5.80 -0.30
CA LEU A 121 3.60 5.55 -1.08
C LEU A 121 3.97 5.54 -2.57
N VAL A 122 3.76 4.40 -3.23
CA VAL A 122 4.19 4.19 -4.62
C VAL A 122 3.01 4.35 -5.57
N HIS A 123 3.25 4.86 -6.77
CA HIS A 123 2.32 5.18 -7.87
C HIS A 123 1.43 6.39 -7.64
N ASN A 124 0.38 6.30 -6.87
CA ASN A 124 -0.56 7.38 -6.52
C ASN A 124 -1.21 8.08 -7.74
N VAL A 125 -1.53 7.32 -8.80
CA VAL A 125 -2.12 7.84 -10.05
C VAL A 125 -3.48 8.47 -9.81
N CYS A 126 -4.29 7.87 -8.91
CA CYS A 126 -5.64 8.33 -8.60
C CYS A 126 -5.72 9.28 -7.40
N LEU A 127 -4.59 9.82 -6.93
CA LEU A 127 -4.48 10.65 -5.72
C LEU A 127 -5.40 11.88 -5.76
N GLN A 128 -6.21 12.07 -4.72
CA GLN A 128 -7.10 13.20 -4.54
C GLN A 128 -6.63 14.11 -3.39
N GLN A 129 -7.19 15.33 -3.31
CA GLN A 129 -6.87 16.26 -2.21
C GLN A 129 -7.22 15.65 -0.84
N SER A 130 -8.35 14.94 -0.75
CA SER A 130 -8.78 14.28 0.49
C SER A 130 -7.80 13.21 0.99
N ASP A 131 -7.12 12.52 0.07
CA ASP A 131 -6.09 11.53 0.41
C ASP A 131 -4.83 12.21 0.94
N ILE A 132 -4.42 13.31 0.29
CA ILE A 132 -3.30 14.14 0.75
C ILE A 132 -3.54 14.70 2.15
N ASP A 133 -4.75 15.18 2.40
CA ASP A 133 -5.12 15.73 3.70
C ASP A 133 -5.08 14.63 4.79
N ALA A 134 -5.55 13.43 4.47
CA ALA A 134 -5.49 12.28 5.38
C ALA A 134 -4.04 11.86 5.66
N VAL A 135 -3.18 11.78 4.64
CA VAL A 135 -1.74 11.49 4.82
C VAL A 135 -1.08 12.52 5.71
N LYS A 136 -1.30 13.82 5.47
CA LYS A 136 -0.71 14.90 6.28
C LYS A 136 -1.17 14.89 7.73
N GLN A 137 -2.35 14.38 8.01
CA GLN A 137 -2.88 14.24 9.37
C GLN A 137 -2.31 13.02 10.11
N THR A 138 -1.86 12.02 9.37
CA THR A 138 -1.50 10.71 9.95
C THR A 138 -0.02 10.38 9.86
N MET A 139 0.71 10.91 8.88
CA MET A 139 2.12 10.57 8.62
C MET A 139 3.00 11.81 8.68
N ASN A 140 4.01 11.78 9.55
CA ASN A 140 5.00 12.86 9.64
C ASN A 140 6.07 12.75 8.55
N ASN A 141 6.38 11.53 8.07
CA ASN A 141 7.42 11.26 7.09
C ASN A 141 6.87 10.42 5.93
N ALA A 142 5.98 11.02 5.13
CA ALA A 142 5.44 10.40 3.91
C ALA A 142 6.25 10.83 2.67
N TYR A 143 6.62 9.85 1.85
CA TYR A 143 7.31 10.03 0.56
C TYR A 143 6.46 9.42 -0.55
N PHE A 144 6.46 10.04 -1.72
CA PHE A 144 5.65 9.62 -2.87
C PHE A 144 6.58 9.23 -4.02
N ALA A 145 6.72 7.92 -4.27
CA ALA A 145 7.47 7.43 -5.42
C ALA A 145 6.55 7.35 -6.64
N ILE A 146 6.86 8.14 -7.66
CA ILE A 146 6.16 8.08 -8.95
C ILE A 146 6.95 7.19 -9.90
N CYS A 147 6.27 6.28 -10.60
CA CYS A 147 6.84 5.32 -11.55
C CYS A 147 6.35 5.61 -12.98
N PRO A 148 6.85 6.68 -13.67
CA PRO A 148 6.24 7.17 -14.89
C PRO A 148 6.15 6.14 -16.00
N LEU A 149 7.20 5.34 -16.19
CA LEU A 149 7.23 4.31 -17.24
C LEU A 149 6.21 3.21 -16.97
N SER A 150 6.16 2.71 -15.74
CA SER A 150 5.17 1.70 -15.31
C SER A 150 3.75 2.23 -15.46
N ASN A 151 3.49 3.43 -14.94
CA ASN A 151 2.15 4.02 -14.96
C ASN A 151 1.64 4.30 -16.38
N ILE A 152 2.50 4.81 -17.28
CA ILE A 152 2.13 5.00 -18.70
C ILE A 152 1.93 3.65 -19.39
N PHE A 153 2.83 2.68 -19.16
CA PHE A 153 2.74 1.38 -19.83
C PHE A 153 1.48 0.60 -19.42
N ILE A 154 1.15 0.58 -18.12
CA ILE A 154 0.05 -0.22 -17.58
C ILE A 154 -1.30 0.51 -17.73
N HIS A 155 -1.35 1.80 -17.42
CA HIS A 155 -2.60 2.54 -17.26
C HIS A 155 -2.73 3.77 -18.17
N ASN A 156 -1.69 4.08 -18.96
CA ASN A 156 -1.63 5.31 -19.78
C ASN A 156 -1.97 6.60 -18.99
N ALA A 157 -1.56 6.64 -17.74
CA ALA A 157 -1.84 7.75 -16.83
C ALA A 157 -0.60 8.09 -15.99
N LEU A 158 -0.56 9.31 -15.46
CA LEU A 158 0.46 9.77 -14.52
C LEU A 158 -0.22 10.28 -13.24
N PRO A 159 0.47 10.23 -12.08
CA PRO A 159 0.00 10.88 -10.87
C PRO A 159 -0.25 12.38 -11.09
N PRO A 160 -1.12 13.02 -10.28
CA PRO A 160 -1.42 14.44 -10.38
C PRO A 160 -0.27 15.30 -9.83
N ILE A 161 0.85 15.38 -10.56
CA ILE A 161 2.11 16.02 -10.13
C ILE A 161 1.91 17.46 -9.67
N ASP A 162 1.07 18.24 -10.38
CA ASP A 162 0.81 19.63 -10.00
C ASP A 162 0.08 19.72 -8.65
N LEU A 163 -0.85 18.81 -8.38
CA LEU A 163 -1.52 18.70 -7.07
C LEU A 163 -0.52 18.33 -5.97
N MET A 164 0.33 17.35 -6.23
CA MET A 164 1.37 16.92 -5.29
C MET A 164 2.33 18.06 -4.96
N ARG A 165 2.84 18.76 -5.97
CA ARG A 165 3.74 19.93 -5.81
C ARG A 165 3.08 21.08 -5.07
N LYS A 166 1.83 21.42 -5.42
CA LYS A 166 1.05 22.47 -4.73
C LYS A 166 0.89 22.17 -3.23
N ASN A 167 0.80 20.91 -2.88
CA ASN A 167 0.68 20.46 -1.50
C ASN A 167 2.03 20.26 -0.79
N GLY A 168 3.17 20.50 -1.46
CA GLY A 168 4.51 20.38 -0.89
C GLY A 168 4.91 18.95 -0.53
N LEU A 169 4.37 17.93 -1.24
CA LEU A 169 4.69 16.54 -0.99
C LEU A 169 6.14 16.21 -1.37
N ALA A 170 6.77 15.33 -0.60
CA ALA A 170 8.10 14.80 -0.91
C ALA A 170 7.97 13.75 -2.03
N ILE A 171 8.38 14.11 -3.26
CA ILE A 171 8.26 13.28 -4.46
C ILE A 171 9.61 12.68 -4.81
N ALA A 172 9.64 11.38 -5.11
CA ALA A 172 10.78 10.65 -5.65
C ALA A 172 10.43 10.00 -6.99
N LEU A 173 11.43 9.68 -7.80
CA LEU A 173 11.29 8.86 -9.00
C LEU A 173 11.59 7.40 -8.65
N GLY A 174 10.71 6.49 -9.09
CA GLY A 174 10.86 5.04 -9.02
C GLY A 174 11.14 4.43 -10.40
#